data_7be5c29cf700cc60e4862c0830b8e387
#
_entry.id   7be5c29cf700cc60e4862c0830b8e387
#
_cell.length_a   1.000
_cell.length_b   1.000
_cell.length_c   1.000
_cell.angle_alpha   90.00
_cell.angle_beta   90.00
_cell.angle_gamma   90.00
#
_symmetry.space_group_name_H-M   'P 1'
#
loop_
_entity.id
_entity.type
_entity.pdbx_description
1 polymer ?
#
loop_
_entity_poly.entity_id
_entity_poly.type
_entity_poly.pdbx_seq_one_letter_code
_entity_poly.pdbx_strand_id
1 'polypeptide(L)'
;FIDKPLTIRAANAANKPLVRFNGEKPDNMVTIADGGELIIENIAFDGVLEPGKALAKAGISTAIDMIQPYTLTVDGCEFQNFGEGGFFAIKGTKATFAKSVTIKNCFFRDLSGDAINYAAEKDDIGRYNADDMLIENCSFYRLLGLPINIYRGGSDESTAGPYITIRHCNFADCCNKERGSVMRLIGPQVLTVENCNFDNSGRGGATIRLDEATWEKVRIANCNLWNSGRMVTTTSQAIQGKMYNIRPAYINADAYNYTPVPGSELEKLSIGLKKNSLPQ
;
A
#
# COMPACT_ATOMS: atom_id res chain seq x y z
N PHE A 1 2.98 7.15 -20.96
CA PHE A 1 2.08 8.18 -20.39
C PHE A 1 0.64 7.82 -20.66
N ILE A 2 -0.22 7.90 -19.62
CA ILE A 2 -1.64 7.59 -19.67
C ILE A 2 -2.40 8.90 -19.51
N ASP A 3 -2.87 9.47 -20.60
CA ASP A 3 -3.57 10.77 -20.71
C ASP A 3 -5.07 10.62 -21.03
N LYS A 4 -5.59 9.40 -21.00
CA LYS A 4 -6.98 9.06 -21.27
C LYS A 4 -7.37 7.78 -20.54
N PRO A 5 -8.66 7.45 -20.43
CA PRO A 5 -9.10 6.20 -19.82
C PRO A 5 -8.43 4.99 -20.49
N LEU A 6 -7.76 4.16 -19.72
CA LEU A 6 -7.07 2.96 -20.18
C LEU A 6 -7.22 1.83 -19.19
N THR A 7 -7.56 0.65 -19.69
CA THR A 7 -7.50 -0.60 -18.94
C THR A 7 -6.43 -1.52 -19.52
N ILE A 8 -5.47 -1.94 -18.68
CA ILE A 8 -4.44 -2.91 -19.01
C ILE A 8 -4.69 -4.15 -18.15
N ARG A 9 -4.92 -5.29 -18.75
CA ARG A 9 -5.17 -6.53 -18.02
C ARG A 9 -4.53 -7.75 -18.67
N ALA A 10 -4.20 -8.74 -17.87
CA ALA A 10 -3.78 -10.03 -18.38
C ALA A 10 -4.91 -10.68 -19.20
N ALA A 11 -4.58 -11.32 -20.31
CA ALA A 11 -5.54 -12.11 -21.09
C ALA A 11 -6.04 -13.33 -20.30
N ASN A 12 -5.20 -13.84 -19.39
CA ASN A 12 -5.53 -14.92 -18.46
C ASN A 12 -5.05 -14.55 -17.06
N ALA A 13 -5.98 -14.40 -16.12
CA ALA A 13 -5.67 -14.00 -14.75
C ALA A 13 -4.81 -15.02 -13.98
N ALA A 14 -4.87 -16.29 -14.35
CA ALA A 14 -4.05 -17.36 -13.76
C ALA A 14 -2.58 -17.32 -14.22
N ASN A 15 -2.27 -16.58 -15.28
CA ASN A 15 -0.92 -16.46 -15.82
C ASN A 15 -0.59 -14.98 -16.01
N LYS A 16 -0.18 -14.31 -14.92
CA LYS A 16 0.16 -12.91 -14.94
C LYS A 16 1.39 -12.63 -15.81
N PRO A 17 1.28 -11.77 -16.82
CA PRO A 17 2.45 -11.32 -17.55
C PRO A 17 3.40 -10.55 -16.63
N LEU A 18 4.71 -10.85 -16.75
CA LEU A 18 5.75 -10.15 -16.02
C LEU A 18 6.27 -8.97 -16.86
N VAL A 19 6.07 -7.76 -16.34
CA VAL A 19 6.59 -6.52 -16.92
C VAL A 19 7.86 -6.14 -16.16
N ARG A 20 8.98 -6.04 -16.88
CA ARG A 20 10.27 -5.60 -16.35
C ARG A 20 10.64 -4.24 -16.87
N PHE A 21 11.27 -3.45 -16.02
CA PHE A 21 11.84 -2.18 -16.44
C PHE A 21 13.10 -2.43 -17.31
N ASN A 22 13.23 -1.73 -18.42
CA ASN A 22 14.32 -1.91 -19.39
C ASN A 22 15.03 -0.59 -19.74
N GLY A 23 14.93 0.44 -18.88
CA GLY A 23 15.54 1.74 -19.13
C GLY A 23 17.05 1.77 -18.84
N GLU A 24 17.77 2.59 -19.55
CA GLU A 24 19.19 2.88 -19.26
C GLU A 24 19.35 3.86 -18.10
N LYS A 25 18.32 4.64 -17.81
CA LYS A 25 18.25 5.60 -16.70
C LYS A 25 17.01 5.30 -15.85
N PRO A 26 17.06 5.60 -14.55
CA PRO A 26 15.89 5.42 -13.69
C PRO A 26 14.68 6.23 -14.20
N ASP A 27 13.56 5.54 -14.41
CA ASP A 27 12.29 6.16 -14.82
C ASP A 27 11.11 5.32 -14.32
N ASN A 28 9.88 5.83 -14.45
CA ASN A 28 8.67 5.09 -14.11
C ASN A 28 8.33 4.07 -15.20
N MET A 29 7.79 2.91 -14.80
CA MET A 29 7.31 1.93 -15.78
C MET A 29 6.00 2.39 -16.42
N VAL A 30 5.10 2.97 -15.60
CA VAL A 30 3.83 3.57 -16.04
C VAL A 30 3.70 4.94 -15.40
N THR A 31 3.33 5.95 -16.18
CA THR A 31 3.08 7.31 -15.69
C THR A 31 1.67 7.75 -16.08
N ILE A 32 0.85 8.10 -15.11
CA ILE A 32 -0.48 8.68 -15.31
C ILE A 32 -0.29 10.18 -15.53
N ALA A 33 -0.81 10.71 -16.63
CA ALA A 33 -0.79 12.13 -16.95
C ALA A 33 -2.00 12.86 -16.34
N ASP A 34 -2.06 14.15 -16.57
CA ASP A 34 -3.12 15.03 -16.06
C ASP A 34 -4.51 14.55 -16.48
N GLY A 35 -5.40 14.35 -15.54
CA GLY A 35 -6.75 13.84 -15.77
C GLY A 35 -6.85 12.37 -16.23
N GLY A 36 -5.74 11.61 -16.19
CA GLY A 36 -5.71 10.21 -16.64
C GLY A 36 -6.55 9.28 -15.75
N GLU A 37 -7.12 8.25 -16.37
CA GLU A 37 -7.83 7.17 -15.67
C GLU A 37 -7.15 5.84 -16.01
N LEU A 38 -6.63 5.13 -15.01
CA LEU A 38 -5.90 3.89 -15.22
C LEU A 38 -6.47 2.74 -14.40
N ILE A 39 -6.76 1.64 -15.09
CA ILE A 39 -7.09 0.36 -14.48
C ILE A 39 -6.02 -0.66 -14.90
N ILE A 40 -5.37 -1.30 -13.94
CA ILE A 40 -4.41 -2.39 -14.17
C ILE A 40 -4.85 -3.63 -13.42
N GLU A 41 -4.98 -4.74 -14.15
CA GLU A 41 -5.48 -6.00 -13.60
C GLU A 41 -4.57 -7.18 -13.91
N ASN A 42 -4.18 -7.92 -12.88
CA ASN A 42 -3.44 -9.18 -12.98
C ASN A 42 -2.11 -9.08 -13.74
N ILE A 43 -1.32 -8.05 -13.47
CA ILE A 43 0.03 -7.83 -14.02
C ILE A 43 1.06 -7.97 -12.90
N ALA A 44 2.19 -8.59 -13.18
CA ALA A 44 3.34 -8.61 -12.30
C ALA A 44 4.38 -7.56 -12.77
N PHE A 45 4.83 -6.71 -11.85
CA PHE A 45 5.85 -5.69 -12.08
C PHE A 45 7.13 -6.05 -11.34
N ASP A 46 8.25 -6.02 -12.04
CA ASP A 46 9.58 -6.25 -11.50
C ASP A 46 10.46 -5.01 -11.73
N GLY A 47 10.82 -4.34 -10.64
CA GLY A 47 11.62 -3.12 -10.69
C GLY A 47 13.12 -3.37 -10.86
N VAL A 48 13.57 -4.61 -10.71
CA VAL A 48 14.99 -4.97 -10.92
C VAL A 48 15.23 -5.38 -12.34
N LEU A 49 16.37 -4.99 -12.77
CA LEU A 49 16.94 -5.31 -14.03
C LEU A 49 18.02 -6.37 -14.00
N GLU A 50 18.36 -6.71 -15.24
CA GLU A 50 19.64 -7.33 -15.57
C GLU A 50 20.83 -6.53 -15.00
N PRO A 51 21.93 -7.20 -14.61
CA PRO A 51 23.11 -6.52 -14.09
C PRO A 51 23.59 -5.38 -15.00
N GLY A 52 23.82 -4.21 -14.41
CA GLY A 52 24.32 -3.03 -15.11
C GLY A 52 23.24 -2.12 -15.72
N LYS A 53 21.97 -2.41 -15.48
CA LYS A 53 20.84 -1.56 -15.91
C LYS A 53 20.31 -0.69 -14.74
N ALA A 54 19.54 0.34 -15.05
CA ALA A 54 18.93 1.19 -14.04
C ALA A 54 17.73 0.50 -13.36
N LEU A 55 17.41 0.90 -12.14
CA LEU A 55 16.20 0.48 -11.41
C LEU A 55 15.02 1.35 -11.84
N ALA A 56 13.82 0.78 -11.84
CA ALA A 56 12.60 1.57 -12.01
C ALA A 56 12.39 2.52 -10.82
N LYS A 57 12.13 3.80 -11.09
CA LYS A 57 11.74 4.78 -10.05
C LYS A 57 10.41 4.40 -9.40
N ALA A 58 9.47 3.97 -10.22
CA ALA A 58 8.20 3.42 -9.75
C ALA A 58 7.63 2.42 -10.77
N GLY A 59 6.86 1.46 -10.26
CA GLY A 59 6.02 0.62 -11.13
C GLY A 59 4.92 1.45 -11.76
N ILE A 60 4.13 2.13 -10.93
CA ILE A 60 3.09 3.06 -11.36
C ILE A 60 3.33 4.40 -10.65
N SER A 61 3.35 5.48 -11.40
CA SER A 61 3.50 6.84 -10.86
C SER A 61 2.62 7.83 -11.62
N THR A 62 2.66 9.09 -11.20
CA THR A 62 1.98 10.19 -11.86
C THR A 62 2.98 11.16 -12.48
N ALA A 63 2.55 11.96 -13.44
CA ALA A 63 3.23 13.18 -13.80
C ALA A 63 3.27 14.13 -12.59
N ILE A 64 4.05 15.18 -12.66
CA ILE A 64 4.11 16.24 -11.65
C ILE A 64 3.20 17.40 -12.03
N ASP A 65 2.80 18.21 -11.05
CA ASP A 65 2.05 19.47 -11.26
C ASP A 65 0.77 19.30 -12.08
N MET A 66 -0.01 18.28 -11.75
CA MET A 66 -1.29 18.00 -12.41
C MET A 66 -2.35 19.04 -12.02
N ILE A 67 -3.17 19.43 -12.98
CA ILE A 67 -4.31 20.35 -12.81
C ILE A 67 -5.59 19.56 -12.59
N GLN A 68 -5.78 18.47 -13.32
CA GLN A 68 -6.96 17.61 -13.24
C GLN A 68 -6.69 16.40 -12.34
N PRO A 69 -7.66 15.98 -11.52
CA PRO A 69 -7.51 14.78 -10.73
C PRO A 69 -7.47 13.54 -11.63
N TYR A 70 -6.71 12.55 -11.20
CA TYR A 70 -6.67 11.24 -11.86
C TYR A 70 -7.41 10.18 -11.05
N THR A 71 -7.66 9.01 -11.66
CA THR A 71 -8.11 7.82 -10.95
C THR A 71 -7.16 6.65 -11.21
N LEU A 72 -6.97 5.80 -10.20
CA LEU A 72 -6.15 4.61 -10.28
C LEU A 72 -6.85 3.41 -9.66
N THR A 73 -6.99 2.33 -10.42
CA THR A 73 -7.38 1.02 -9.91
C THR A 73 -6.30 0.00 -10.23
N VAL A 74 -5.82 -0.70 -9.20
CA VAL A 74 -4.84 -1.80 -9.31
C VAL A 74 -5.44 -3.02 -8.65
N ASP A 75 -5.71 -4.06 -9.42
CA ASP A 75 -6.37 -5.28 -8.93
C ASP A 75 -5.60 -6.54 -9.32
N GLY A 76 -5.35 -7.41 -8.35
CA GLY A 76 -4.70 -8.68 -8.59
C GLY A 76 -3.24 -8.59 -9.06
N CYS A 77 -2.56 -7.46 -8.90
CA CYS A 77 -1.21 -7.23 -9.38
C CYS A 77 -0.13 -7.68 -8.38
N GLU A 78 1.07 -7.91 -8.89
CA GLU A 78 2.26 -8.16 -8.08
C GLU A 78 3.31 -7.09 -8.32
N PHE A 79 4.02 -6.72 -7.24
CA PHE A 79 5.14 -5.78 -7.30
C PHE A 79 6.32 -6.36 -6.52
N GLN A 80 7.46 -6.48 -7.19
CA GLN A 80 8.68 -6.99 -6.57
C GLN A 80 9.90 -6.17 -6.95
N ASN A 81 10.92 -6.18 -6.07
CA ASN A 81 12.25 -5.65 -6.35
C ASN A 81 12.26 -4.14 -6.67
N PHE A 82 11.34 -3.36 -6.12
CA PHE A 82 11.45 -1.90 -6.14
C PHE A 82 12.27 -1.46 -4.93
N GLY A 83 13.32 -0.72 -5.19
CA GLY A 83 14.29 -0.63 -4.15
C GLY A 83 14.96 0.70 -3.95
N GLU A 84 16.09 0.70 -3.43
CA GLU A 84 16.86 1.71 -2.73
C GLU A 84 16.81 3.14 -3.30
N GLY A 85 16.95 4.15 -2.45
CA GLY A 85 17.07 5.53 -2.87
C GLY A 85 15.76 6.24 -3.21
N GLY A 86 14.64 5.76 -2.68
CA GLY A 86 13.34 6.40 -2.85
C GLY A 86 12.55 5.90 -4.05
N PHE A 87 12.74 4.66 -4.43
CA PHE A 87 11.97 3.99 -5.47
C PHE A 87 10.76 3.27 -4.89
N PHE A 88 9.67 3.17 -5.66
CA PHE A 88 8.35 2.83 -5.16
C PHE A 88 7.65 1.81 -6.07
N ALA A 89 6.76 0.99 -5.52
CA ALA A 89 5.87 0.20 -6.38
C ALA A 89 4.77 1.09 -6.97
N ILE A 90 4.08 1.87 -6.13
CA ILE A 90 3.02 2.82 -6.55
C ILE A 90 3.29 4.17 -5.87
N LYS A 91 3.32 5.25 -6.64
CA LYS A 91 3.59 6.59 -6.13
C LYS A 91 2.69 7.67 -6.74
N GLY A 92 2.04 8.46 -5.87
CA GLY A 92 1.57 9.81 -6.21
C GLY A 92 2.71 10.82 -6.05
N THR A 93 2.99 11.62 -7.07
CA THR A 93 4.08 12.59 -7.08
C THR A 93 3.66 13.97 -6.61
N LYS A 94 4.62 14.88 -6.58
CA LYS A 94 4.44 16.27 -6.15
C LYS A 94 3.32 16.98 -6.92
N ALA A 95 2.51 17.73 -6.18
CA ALA A 95 1.43 18.56 -6.72
C ALA A 95 0.46 17.78 -7.65
N THR A 96 0.17 16.54 -7.26
CA THR A 96 -0.83 15.71 -7.95
C THR A 96 -1.88 15.24 -6.99
N PHE A 97 -3.09 15.02 -7.49
CA PHE A 97 -4.11 14.48 -6.64
C PHE A 97 -5.02 13.49 -7.35
N ALA A 98 -5.30 12.39 -6.68
CA ALA A 98 -6.23 11.39 -7.16
C ALA A 98 -7.63 11.69 -6.63
N LYS A 99 -8.64 11.60 -7.51
CA LYS A 99 -10.02 11.51 -7.08
C LYS A 99 -10.26 10.21 -6.31
N SER A 100 -9.69 9.12 -6.79
CA SER A 100 -9.73 7.83 -6.09
C SER A 100 -8.53 6.96 -6.43
N VAL A 101 -8.06 6.22 -5.43
CA VAL A 101 -7.06 5.16 -5.56
C VAL A 101 -7.62 3.88 -4.96
N THR A 102 -7.76 2.86 -5.77
CA THR A 102 -8.23 1.54 -5.35
C THR A 102 -7.17 0.50 -5.62
N ILE A 103 -6.64 -0.14 -4.57
CA ILE A 103 -5.61 -1.18 -4.65
C ILE A 103 -6.17 -2.42 -3.96
N LYS A 104 -6.43 -3.48 -4.76
CA LYS A 104 -7.06 -4.69 -4.25
C LYS A 104 -6.32 -5.94 -4.70
N ASN A 105 -6.38 -6.97 -3.86
CA ASN A 105 -5.90 -8.31 -4.21
C ASN A 105 -4.44 -8.31 -4.70
N CYS A 106 -3.63 -7.34 -4.26
CA CYS A 106 -2.27 -7.15 -4.73
C CYS A 106 -1.25 -7.77 -3.79
N PHE A 107 -0.11 -8.12 -4.34
CA PHE A 107 1.01 -8.67 -3.60
C PHE A 107 2.25 -7.80 -3.79
N PHE A 108 2.83 -7.34 -2.68
CA PHE A 108 4.05 -6.55 -2.64
C PHE A 108 5.12 -7.34 -1.88
N ARG A 109 6.26 -7.60 -2.49
CA ARG A 109 7.31 -8.38 -1.84
C ARG A 109 8.71 -7.90 -2.19
N ASP A 110 9.63 -8.12 -1.24
CA ASP A 110 11.05 -7.87 -1.44
C ASP A 110 11.34 -6.43 -1.89
N LEU A 111 10.70 -5.45 -1.23
CA LEU A 111 10.89 -4.04 -1.51
C LEU A 111 11.79 -3.40 -0.45
N SER A 112 12.79 -2.65 -0.88
CA SER A 112 13.56 -1.74 0.00
C SER A 112 13.03 -0.30 -0.04
N GLY A 113 12.28 0.08 -1.08
CA GLY A 113 11.47 1.29 -1.13
C GLY A 113 10.05 1.08 -0.57
N ASP A 114 9.24 2.16 -0.56
CA ASP A 114 7.85 2.06 -0.12
C ASP A 114 7.00 1.33 -1.17
N ALA A 115 6.01 0.54 -0.72
CA ALA A 115 5.11 -0.11 -1.66
C ALA A 115 4.08 0.89 -2.20
N ILE A 116 3.34 1.55 -1.33
CA ILE A 116 2.32 2.54 -1.67
C ILE A 116 2.72 3.87 -1.02
N ASN A 117 3.11 4.84 -1.84
CA ASN A 117 3.59 6.14 -1.38
C ASN A 117 2.74 7.28 -1.94
N TYR A 118 1.96 7.88 -1.07
CA TYR A 118 1.16 9.09 -1.29
C TYR A 118 1.54 10.13 -0.24
N ALA A 119 2.83 10.35 -0.09
CA ALA A 119 3.37 11.30 0.86
C ALA A 119 3.67 12.62 0.14
N ALA A 120 2.87 13.65 0.46
CA ALA A 120 3.14 15.01 0.03
C ALA A 120 4.50 15.49 0.57
N GLU A 121 5.20 16.29 -0.19
CA GLU A 121 6.39 16.98 0.27
C GLU A 121 6.00 18.13 1.20
N LYS A 122 6.92 18.52 2.07
CA LYS A 122 6.69 19.53 3.11
C LYS A 122 6.13 20.86 2.57
N ASP A 123 6.50 21.21 1.34
CA ASP A 123 6.14 22.49 0.71
C ASP A 123 4.92 22.38 -0.23
N ASP A 124 4.31 21.20 -0.34
CA ASP A 124 3.08 20.98 -1.12
C ASP A 124 1.83 21.33 -0.29
N ILE A 125 1.82 22.55 0.25
CA ILE A 125 0.65 23.07 0.95
C ILE A 125 -0.49 23.21 -0.05
N GLY A 126 -1.64 22.61 0.26
CA GLY A 126 -2.85 22.81 -0.52
C GLY A 126 -3.15 21.72 -1.57
N ARG A 127 -2.33 20.71 -1.70
CA ARG A 127 -2.59 19.60 -2.61
C ARG A 127 -2.44 18.25 -1.93
N TYR A 128 -3.50 17.46 -1.94
CA TYR A 128 -3.47 16.09 -1.46
C TYR A 128 -3.06 15.15 -2.57
N ASN A 129 -2.49 14.03 -2.14
CA ASN A 129 -2.17 12.98 -3.08
C ASN A 129 -3.39 12.12 -3.46
N ALA A 130 -4.43 12.05 -2.62
CA ALA A 130 -5.67 11.33 -2.92
C ALA A 130 -6.84 11.83 -2.07
N ASP A 131 -8.07 11.86 -2.65
CA ASP A 131 -9.31 12.08 -1.88
C ASP A 131 -9.77 10.78 -1.23
N ASP A 132 -10.10 9.77 -2.02
CA ASP A 132 -10.54 8.45 -1.56
C ASP A 132 -9.46 7.41 -1.81
N MET A 133 -9.13 6.62 -0.79
CA MET A 133 -8.17 5.54 -0.89
C MET A 133 -8.70 4.25 -0.28
N LEU A 134 -8.80 3.21 -1.09
CA LEU A 134 -9.12 1.84 -0.66
C LEU A 134 -7.93 0.92 -0.89
N ILE A 135 -7.43 0.30 0.18
CA ILE A 135 -6.43 -0.76 0.12
C ILE A 135 -7.06 -1.99 0.76
N GLU A 136 -7.42 -2.97 -0.05
CA GLU A 136 -8.16 -4.14 0.41
C GLU A 136 -7.51 -5.44 -0.06
N ASN A 137 -7.42 -6.39 0.87
CA ASN A 137 -7.03 -7.75 0.58
C ASN A 137 -5.65 -7.85 -0.11
N CYS A 138 -4.72 -7.01 0.35
CA CYS A 138 -3.35 -6.95 -0.14
C CYS A 138 -2.39 -7.63 0.83
N SER A 139 -1.36 -8.26 0.29
CA SER A 139 -0.28 -8.87 1.07
C SER A 139 1.03 -8.11 0.86
N PHE A 140 1.73 -7.87 1.96
CA PHE A 140 3.04 -7.21 2.00
C PHE A 140 4.03 -8.13 2.71
N TYR A 141 5.14 -8.45 2.05
CA TYR A 141 6.12 -9.40 2.57
C TYR A 141 7.55 -8.91 2.41
N ARG A 142 8.34 -8.95 3.50
CA ARG A 142 9.73 -8.55 3.56
C ARG A 142 10.00 -7.15 2.99
N LEU A 143 9.25 -6.17 3.45
CA LEU A 143 9.47 -4.78 3.06
C LEU A 143 10.38 -4.07 4.08
N LEU A 144 11.45 -3.47 3.58
CA LEU A 144 12.32 -2.59 4.37
C LEU A 144 11.79 -1.15 4.36
N GLY A 145 11.23 -0.71 3.23
CA GLY A 145 10.45 0.52 3.13
C GLY A 145 9.05 0.37 3.71
N LEU A 146 8.28 1.46 3.71
CA LEU A 146 6.92 1.45 4.25
C LEU A 146 5.96 0.72 3.30
N PRO A 147 5.23 -0.30 3.75
CA PRO A 147 4.10 -0.84 3.00
C PRO A 147 3.11 0.23 2.57
N ILE A 148 2.77 1.16 3.46
CA ILE A 148 1.84 2.25 3.17
C ILE A 148 2.37 3.55 3.79
N ASN A 149 2.58 4.55 2.96
CA ASN A 149 3.05 5.87 3.36
C ASN A 149 2.13 6.94 2.76
N ILE A 150 1.26 7.51 3.59
CA ILE A 150 0.33 8.55 3.19
C ILE A 150 0.58 9.75 4.10
N TYR A 151 0.92 10.86 3.49
CA TYR A 151 1.13 12.11 4.19
C TYR A 151 0.46 13.25 3.44
N ARG A 152 -0.58 13.81 4.06
CA ARG A 152 -1.16 15.07 3.66
C ARG A 152 -0.23 16.20 4.08
N GLY A 153 0.32 16.93 3.15
CA GLY A 153 1.16 18.09 3.45
C GLY A 153 0.33 19.26 4.00
N GLY A 154 0.72 19.75 5.17
CA GLY A 154 0.13 20.96 5.72
C GLY A 154 -1.31 20.82 6.24
N SER A 155 -1.88 21.96 6.60
CA SER A 155 -3.25 22.10 7.14
C SER A 155 -4.22 22.62 6.09
N ASP A 156 -4.06 22.24 4.83
CA ASP A 156 -4.96 22.69 3.80
C ASP A 156 -6.34 22.05 3.92
N GLU A 157 -7.35 22.87 4.02
CA GLU A 157 -8.75 22.49 4.11
C GLU A 157 -9.49 22.61 2.76
N SER A 158 -8.77 22.85 1.67
CA SER A 158 -9.36 23.08 0.35
C SER A 158 -9.95 21.84 -0.29
N THR A 159 -9.61 20.65 0.19
CA THR A 159 -10.16 19.38 -0.30
C THR A 159 -10.69 18.52 0.84
N ALA A 160 -11.64 17.63 0.52
CA ALA A 160 -12.35 16.83 1.50
C ALA A 160 -11.54 15.68 2.12
N GLY A 161 -10.54 15.13 1.38
CA GLY A 161 -9.78 13.94 1.79
C GLY A 161 -8.51 14.21 2.59
N PRO A 162 -7.68 13.20 2.79
CA PRO A 162 -7.89 11.82 2.33
C PRO A 162 -8.85 11.02 3.24
N TYR A 163 -9.76 10.31 2.61
CA TYR A 163 -10.58 9.27 3.24
C TYR A 163 -9.92 7.91 2.98
N ILE A 164 -9.43 7.26 4.02
CA ILE A 164 -8.59 6.07 3.87
C ILE A 164 -9.28 4.86 4.48
N THR A 165 -9.42 3.79 3.69
CA THR A 165 -9.85 2.47 4.16
C THR A 165 -8.79 1.43 3.84
N ILE A 166 -8.28 0.76 4.88
CA ILE A 166 -7.32 -0.35 4.78
C ILE A 166 -7.94 -1.55 5.48
N ARG A 167 -8.22 -2.62 4.75
CA ARG A 167 -8.89 -3.78 5.32
C ARG A 167 -8.47 -5.10 4.71
N HIS A 168 -8.56 -6.16 5.51
CA HIS A 168 -8.22 -7.53 5.09
C HIS A 168 -6.80 -7.65 4.51
N CYS A 169 -5.87 -6.83 4.99
CA CYS A 169 -4.48 -6.88 4.54
C CYS A 169 -3.61 -7.74 5.45
N ASN A 170 -2.56 -8.32 4.87
CA ASN A 170 -1.56 -9.07 5.61
C ASN A 170 -0.20 -8.41 5.46
N PHE A 171 0.48 -8.20 6.59
CA PHE A 171 1.82 -7.62 6.66
C PHE A 171 2.72 -8.63 7.37
N ALA A 172 3.66 -9.23 6.64
CA ALA A 172 4.58 -10.23 7.16
C ALA A 172 6.03 -9.80 6.97
N ASP A 173 6.81 -9.83 8.05
CA ASP A 173 8.23 -9.45 8.07
C ASP A 173 8.52 -8.03 7.55
N CYS A 174 7.64 -7.08 7.84
CA CYS A 174 7.76 -5.70 7.35
C CYS A 174 8.33 -4.75 8.40
N CYS A 175 9.24 -3.85 8.00
CA CYS A 175 9.68 -2.68 8.76
C CYS A 175 10.18 -2.97 10.19
N ASN A 176 11.01 -4.00 10.37
CA ASN A 176 11.51 -4.44 11.69
C ASN A 176 12.72 -3.66 12.21
N LYS A 177 13.06 -2.54 11.60
CA LYS A 177 14.13 -1.65 12.07
C LYS A 177 13.71 -0.88 13.34
N GLU A 178 14.70 -0.41 14.10
CA GLU A 178 14.45 0.44 15.26
C GLU A 178 13.59 1.66 14.90
N ARG A 179 12.56 1.94 15.70
CA ARG A 179 11.56 3.00 15.49
C ARG A 179 10.83 2.93 14.15
N GLY A 180 10.88 1.78 13.49
CA GLY A 180 10.15 1.55 12.25
C GLY A 180 8.63 1.50 12.46
N SER A 181 7.90 1.79 11.40
CA SER A 181 6.45 1.59 11.33
C SER A 181 6.10 0.85 10.06
N VAL A 182 5.02 0.09 10.10
CA VAL A 182 4.50 -0.60 8.89
C VAL A 182 3.75 0.39 8.01
N MET A 183 2.97 1.26 8.64
CA MET A 183 2.26 2.33 7.96
C MET A 183 2.60 3.68 8.58
N ARG A 184 2.72 4.69 7.73
CA ARG A 184 2.76 6.10 8.12
C ARG A 184 1.53 6.78 7.54
N LEU A 185 0.62 7.21 8.42
CA LEU A 185 -0.65 7.82 8.05
C LEU A 185 -0.75 9.17 8.78
N ILE A 186 -0.52 10.26 8.06
CA ILE A 186 -0.48 11.61 8.63
C ILE A 186 -1.51 12.49 7.95
N GLY A 187 -2.36 13.13 8.74
CA GLY A 187 -3.40 14.03 8.28
C GLY A 187 -4.60 13.38 7.60
N PRO A 188 -5.00 12.12 7.92
CA PRO A 188 -6.22 11.57 7.35
C PRO A 188 -7.45 12.33 7.85
N GLN A 189 -8.41 12.61 6.97
CA GLN A 189 -9.70 13.18 7.34
C GLN A 189 -10.62 12.12 7.95
N VAL A 190 -10.60 10.91 7.37
CA VAL A 190 -11.24 9.71 7.93
C VAL A 190 -10.31 8.54 7.70
N LEU A 191 -10.14 7.72 8.72
CA LEU A 191 -9.31 6.53 8.64
C LEU A 191 -10.05 5.31 9.20
N THR A 192 -10.11 4.26 8.39
CA THR A 192 -10.53 2.93 8.84
C THR A 192 -9.41 1.92 8.57
N VAL A 193 -8.95 1.24 9.63
CA VAL A 193 -8.04 0.09 9.52
C VAL A 193 -8.70 -1.07 10.23
N GLU A 194 -9.09 -2.10 9.50
CA GLU A 194 -9.80 -3.22 10.09
C GLU A 194 -9.47 -4.58 9.45
N ASN A 195 -9.62 -5.63 10.24
CA ASN A 195 -9.41 -7.00 9.81
C ASN A 195 -8.02 -7.26 9.21
N CYS A 196 -7.01 -6.50 9.65
CA CYS A 196 -5.64 -6.65 9.18
C CYS A 196 -4.82 -7.56 10.09
N ASN A 197 -3.91 -8.32 9.50
CA ASN A 197 -2.98 -9.15 10.22
C ASN A 197 -1.56 -8.59 10.09
N PHE A 198 -0.91 -8.38 11.25
CA PHE A 198 0.49 -7.99 11.35
C PHE A 198 1.25 -9.15 11.98
N ASP A 199 2.10 -9.78 11.18
CA ASP A 199 2.91 -10.91 11.57
C ASP A 199 4.39 -10.52 11.50
N ASN A 200 5.08 -10.58 12.64
CA ASN A 200 6.49 -10.26 12.71
C ASN A 200 6.84 -8.90 12.07
N SER A 201 6.02 -7.87 12.29
CA SER A 201 6.11 -6.60 11.59
C SER A 201 6.12 -5.39 12.53
N GLY A 202 6.94 -4.36 12.20
CA GLY A 202 7.05 -3.14 13.00
C GLY A 202 7.60 -3.36 14.41
N ARG A 203 8.37 -4.41 14.67
CA ARG A 203 8.83 -4.81 16.01
C ARG A 203 9.65 -3.77 16.73
N GLY A 204 10.38 -2.93 16.00
CA GLY A 204 11.19 -1.86 16.59
C GLY A 204 10.40 -0.60 16.97
N GLY A 205 9.10 -0.55 16.69
CA GLY A 205 8.29 0.64 16.92
C GLY A 205 6.79 0.36 17.02
N ALA A 206 6.05 0.69 15.96
CA ALA A 206 4.60 0.50 15.91
C ALA A 206 4.15 -0.01 14.54
N THR A 207 2.98 -0.62 14.47
CA THR A 207 2.41 -0.97 13.16
C THR A 207 1.93 0.26 12.43
N ILE A 208 1.31 1.21 13.11
CA ILE A 208 0.83 2.46 12.53
C ILE A 208 1.47 3.67 13.25
N ARG A 209 2.17 4.51 12.49
CA ARG A 209 2.45 5.88 12.87
C ARG A 209 1.29 6.74 12.39
N LEU A 210 0.54 7.29 13.34
CA LEU A 210 -0.64 8.11 13.09
C LEU A 210 -0.44 9.47 13.75
N ASP A 211 -0.45 10.52 12.94
CA ASP A 211 -0.30 11.90 13.40
C ASP A 211 -1.34 12.80 12.68
N GLU A 212 -1.63 13.97 13.24
CA GLU A 212 -2.53 14.99 12.66
C GLU A 212 -3.92 14.42 12.27
N ALA A 213 -4.48 13.58 13.13
CA ALA A 213 -5.76 12.94 12.90
C ALA A 213 -6.82 13.42 13.90
N THR A 214 -8.04 13.54 13.44
CA THR A 214 -9.21 13.77 14.29
C THR A 214 -9.70 12.43 14.82
N TRP A 215 -9.53 12.18 16.11
CA TRP A 215 -9.71 10.85 16.73
C TRP A 215 -11.11 10.27 16.54
N GLU A 216 -12.13 11.11 16.52
CA GLU A 216 -13.52 10.71 16.30
C GLU A 216 -13.75 10.15 14.90
N LYS A 217 -12.85 10.44 13.99
CA LYS A 217 -12.88 9.98 12.58
C LYS A 217 -11.90 8.85 12.30
N VAL A 218 -11.24 8.33 13.33
CA VAL A 218 -10.29 7.21 13.20
C VAL A 218 -10.87 5.96 13.83
N ARG A 219 -10.95 4.89 13.06
CA ARG A 219 -11.36 3.57 13.50
C ARG A 219 -10.27 2.54 13.20
N ILE A 220 -9.72 1.94 14.24
CA ILE A 220 -8.81 0.78 14.12
C ILE A 220 -9.46 -0.37 14.93
N ALA A 221 -9.79 -1.45 14.25
CA ALA A 221 -10.55 -2.52 14.88
C ALA A 221 -10.23 -3.91 14.29
N ASN A 222 -10.43 -4.92 15.09
CA ASN A 222 -10.38 -6.33 14.69
C ASN A 222 -9.08 -6.70 13.94
N CYS A 223 -7.93 -6.25 14.46
CA CYS A 223 -6.61 -6.54 13.89
C CYS A 223 -5.83 -7.53 14.76
N ASN A 224 -4.96 -8.31 14.14
CA ASN A 224 -4.04 -9.21 14.81
C ASN A 224 -2.62 -8.67 14.82
N LEU A 225 -1.92 -8.82 15.95
CA LEU A 225 -0.57 -8.37 16.19
C LEU A 225 0.27 -9.53 16.74
N TRP A 226 0.75 -10.41 15.87
CA TRP A 226 1.61 -11.52 16.29
C TRP A 226 3.08 -11.14 16.15
N ASN A 227 3.83 -11.23 17.24
CA ASN A 227 5.25 -10.88 17.28
C ASN A 227 5.56 -9.54 16.59
N SER A 228 4.67 -8.57 16.73
CA SER A 228 4.70 -7.29 16.04
C SER A 228 4.80 -6.13 17.02
N GLY A 229 5.08 -4.92 16.51
CA GLY A 229 5.09 -3.72 17.31
C GLY A 229 3.70 -3.37 17.87
N ARG A 230 3.64 -2.35 18.72
CA ARG A 230 2.35 -1.85 19.21
C ARG A 230 1.47 -1.33 18.07
N MET A 231 0.14 -1.30 18.26
CA MET A 231 -0.77 -0.94 17.16
C MET A 231 -0.56 0.48 16.64
N VAL A 232 -0.44 1.47 17.52
CA VAL A 232 -0.33 2.90 17.15
C VAL A 232 0.79 3.59 17.93
N THR A 233 1.40 4.61 17.35
CA THR A 233 2.49 5.35 18.01
C THR A 233 2.06 6.20 19.19
N THR A 234 0.93 6.89 19.10
CA THR A 234 0.62 8.02 20.01
C THR A 234 -0.47 7.75 21.02
N THR A 235 -1.57 7.11 20.65
CA THR A 235 -2.70 6.92 21.58
C THR A 235 -3.53 5.70 21.26
N SER A 236 -4.11 5.11 22.31
CA SER A 236 -5.04 4.00 22.18
C SER A 236 -6.47 4.44 21.81
N GLN A 237 -6.78 5.73 21.80
CA GLN A 237 -8.13 6.24 21.50
C GLN A 237 -8.63 5.87 20.10
N ALA A 238 -7.72 5.72 19.14
CA ALA A 238 -8.03 5.25 17.79
C ALA A 238 -8.53 3.79 17.76
N ILE A 239 -8.23 3.00 18.79
CA ILE A 239 -8.56 1.57 18.83
C ILE A 239 -9.97 1.43 19.36
N GLN A 240 -10.90 1.12 18.48
CA GLN A 240 -12.34 1.00 18.78
C GLN A 240 -12.84 -0.44 18.76
N GLY A 241 -11.96 -1.40 18.65
CA GLY A 241 -12.33 -2.81 18.60
C GLY A 241 -11.31 -3.70 19.26
N LYS A 242 -11.57 -4.99 19.24
CA LYS A 242 -10.66 -5.97 19.82
C LYS A 242 -9.40 -6.09 18.98
N MET A 243 -8.26 -6.09 19.67
CA MET A 243 -6.96 -6.47 19.10
C MET A 243 -6.63 -7.89 19.55
N TYR A 244 -6.06 -8.67 18.65
CA TYR A 244 -5.72 -10.07 18.87
C TYR A 244 -4.21 -10.26 18.88
N ASN A 245 -3.76 -11.34 19.49
CA ASN A 245 -2.37 -11.78 19.48
C ASN A 245 -2.34 -13.30 19.21
N ILE A 246 -2.74 -13.64 17.99
CA ILE A 246 -2.89 -15.03 17.53
C ILE A 246 -1.75 -15.36 16.61
N ARG A 247 -1.07 -16.48 16.83
CA ARG A 247 -0.08 -16.98 15.88
C ARG A 247 -0.75 -17.34 14.56
N PRO A 248 -0.39 -16.70 13.44
CA PRO A 248 -0.99 -16.98 12.15
C PRO A 248 -0.71 -18.42 11.68
N ALA A 249 -1.70 -19.02 11.05
CA ALA A 249 -1.53 -20.24 10.26
C ALA A 249 -1.97 -19.93 8.83
N TYR A 250 -1.04 -20.04 7.90
CA TYR A 250 -1.23 -19.74 6.48
C TYR A 250 -1.32 -21.02 5.64
N ILE A 251 -2.02 -20.95 4.53
CA ILE A 251 -2.16 -22.09 3.60
C ILE A 251 -0.79 -22.55 3.11
N ASN A 252 0.07 -21.62 2.67
CA ASN A 252 1.42 -21.94 2.24
C ASN A 252 2.30 -20.67 2.24
N ALA A 253 2.87 -20.30 3.38
CA ALA A 253 3.72 -19.12 3.50
C ALA A 253 5.01 -19.22 2.65
N ASP A 254 5.55 -20.42 2.47
CA ASP A 254 6.76 -20.64 1.67
C ASP A 254 6.53 -20.36 0.18
N ALA A 255 5.29 -20.55 -0.29
CA ALA A 255 4.85 -20.18 -1.63
C ALA A 255 4.14 -18.81 -1.63
N TYR A 256 4.38 -17.96 -0.63
CA TYR A 256 3.81 -16.62 -0.49
C TYR A 256 2.27 -16.57 -0.36
N ASN A 257 1.62 -17.70 -0.08
CA ASN A 257 0.19 -17.72 0.17
C ASN A 257 -0.11 -17.48 1.65
N TYR A 258 -0.28 -16.22 2.01
CA TYR A 258 -0.59 -15.77 3.36
C TYR A 258 -2.08 -15.76 3.70
N THR A 259 -2.89 -16.45 2.91
CA THR A 259 -4.31 -16.66 3.25
C THR A 259 -4.41 -17.53 4.50
N PRO A 260 -5.20 -17.16 5.51
CA PRO A 260 -5.41 -17.98 6.68
C PRO A 260 -5.91 -19.38 6.33
N VAL A 261 -5.39 -20.38 7.02
CA VAL A 261 -5.85 -21.77 6.86
C VAL A 261 -7.34 -21.87 7.16
N PRO A 262 -8.16 -22.56 6.35
CA PRO A 262 -9.57 -22.80 6.64
C PRO A 262 -9.78 -23.41 8.02
N GLY A 263 -10.70 -22.85 8.79
CA GLY A 263 -10.99 -23.26 10.17
C GLY A 263 -10.00 -22.71 11.21
N SER A 264 -8.96 -21.97 10.82
CA SER A 264 -8.05 -21.29 11.74
C SER A 264 -8.77 -20.18 12.51
N GLU A 265 -8.16 -19.75 13.61
CA GLU A 265 -8.71 -18.69 14.44
C GLU A 265 -8.79 -17.34 13.69
N LEU A 266 -7.79 -17.00 12.90
CA LEU A 266 -7.80 -15.77 12.07
C LEU A 266 -8.91 -15.83 11.01
N GLU A 267 -9.09 -16.98 10.35
CA GLU A 267 -10.14 -17.13 9.34
C GLU A 267 -11.54 -16.98 9.96
N LYS A 268 -11.81 -17.61 11.11
CA LYS A 268 -13.07 -17.46 11.85
C LYS A 268 -13.36 -16.02 12.27
N LEU A 269 -12.32 -15.24 12.56
CA LEU A 269 -12.41 -13.82 12.91
C LEU A 269 -12.44 -12.90 11.69
N SER A 270 -12.31 -13.44 10.48
CA SER A 270 -12.18 -12.68 9.22
C SER A 270 -11.01 -11.70 9.21
N ILE A 271 -9.89 -12.07 9.86
CA ILE A 271 -8.67 -11.27 9.95
C ILE A 271 -7.67 -11.74 8.90
N GLY A 272 -7.03 -10.81 8.21
CA GLY A 272 -6.10 -11.06 7.12
C GLY A 272 -6.79 -11.25 5.77
N LEU A 273 -6.10 -11.89 4.84
CA LEU A 273 -6.56 -12.05 3.46
C LEU A 273 -7.86 -12.87 3.37
N LYS A 274 -8.76 -12.42 2.51
CA LYS A 274 -9.95 -13.18 2.14
C LYS A 274 -9.62 -14.28 1.13
N LYS A 275 -10.31 -15.39 1.23
CA LYS A 275 -10.24 -16.48 0.26
C LYS A 275 -10.63 -15.99 -1.14
N ASN A 276 -9.92 -16.38 -2.18
CA ASN A 276 -10.13 -16.08 -3.61
C ASN A 276 -9.47 -14.83 -4.18
N SER A 277 -8.51 -14.25 -3.56
CA SER A 277 -7.95 -12.98 -3.99
C SER A 277 -6.49 -13.02 -4.43
N LEU A 278 -5.78 -14.09 -4.17
CA LEU A 278 -4.44 -14.29 -4.74
C LEU A 278 -4.50 -15.50 -5.69
N PRO A 279 -3.78 -15.45 -6.82
CA PRO A 279 -3.69 -16.61 -7.73
C PRO A 279 -3.10 -17.80 -6.97
N GLN A 280 -3.67 -18.97 -7.26
CA GLN A 280 -3.10 -20.25 -6.85
C GLN A 280 -1.81 -20.53 -7.63
#